data_6fa62a8b33ec59510b73d3541bea5fc9
#
_entry.id   6fa62a8b33ec59510b73d3541bea5fc9
#
_cell.length_a   1.000
_cell.length_b   1.000
_cell.length_c   1.000
_cell.angle_alpha   90.00
_cell.angle_beta   90.00
_cell.angle_gamma   90.00
#
_symmetry.space_group_name_H-M   'P 1'
#
loop_
_entity.id
_entity.type
_entity.pdbx_description
1 polymer ?
#
loop_
_entity_poly.entity_id
_entity_poly.type
_entity_poly.pdbx_seq_one_letter_code
_entity_poly.pdbx_strand_id
1 'polypeptide(L)'
;MDFPSFKKALLLFCFIPMCGMAQYTDVINSNRPGRAVSAYAVGKNVVQAEIGLVYEQQDNADLNTDSNIFGTDIALRYGLLFETLEVVYEGSFISQNITFTQLGTEERRTDFSRNRLGLKFLIFDPFKDPEKNKPNLYSWRANNVFQWKNLIPAVSIYGGATFTLGDNPFYPGDGTVTPRVGVATQSRLSPRFVLISNIAYDRIGSDFPEWSYAMSVTHSFRDPKWSVFLEGQGFSGDRYSDILLRSGVAYLINEDFQADFHLGSGFKNDPSRIFAVLGLSYRLDFHKDKLVPITDQKAVQGGKIKKNAAKKKRKKKKKGKKDKVDF
;
A
#
# COMPACT_ATOMS: atom_id res chain seq x y z
N MET A 1 41.85 -13.50 0.52
CA MET A 1 40.78 -13.41 1.53
C MET A 1 39.52 -13.93 0.92
N ASP A 2 39.20 -15.19 1.22
CA ASP A 2 38.08 -15.91 0.64
C ASP A 2 36.78 -15.51 1.33
N PHE A 3 35.77 -15.09 0.56
CA PHE A 3 34.42 -14.86 1.00
C PHE A 3 33.46 -16.00 0.58
N PRO A 4 33.51 -17.18 1.23
CA PRO A 4 32.58 -18.27 0.91
C PRO A 4 31.26 -18.23 1.70
N SER A 5 31.11 -17.30 2.67
CA SER A 5 29.96 -17.30 3.60
C SER A 5 28.72 -16.59 3.04
N PHE A 6 28.88 -15.58 2.16
CA PHE A 6 27.78 -14.75 1.68
C PHE A 6 26.86 -15.46 0.69
N LYS A 7 27.41 -16.37 -0.14
CA LYS A 7 26.61 -17.14 -1.12
C LYS A 7 25.70 -18.18 -0.45
N LYS A 8 26.10 -18.75 0.69
CA LYS A 8 25.29 -19.73 1.44
C LYS A 8 24.18 -19.05 2.24
N ALA A 9 24.38 -17.82 2.75
CA ALA A 9 23.35 -17.03 3.41
C ALA A 9 22.28 -16.54 2.44
N LEU A 10 22.65 -16.19 1.20
CA LEU A 10 21.72 -15.76 0.16
C LEU A 10 20.83 -16.92 -0.32
N LEU A 11 21.36 -18.14 -0.36
CA LEU A 11 20.60 -19.35 -0.75
C LEU A 11 19.64 -19.82 0.35
N LEU A 12 19.95 -19.55 1.63
CA LEU A 12 19.06 -19.90 2.74
C LEU A 12 17.84 -18.97 2.85
N PHE A 13 17.97 -17.74 2.36
CA PHE A 13 16.87 -16.77 2.33
C PHE A 13 15.81 -17.08 1.25
N CYS A 14 16.16 -17.85 0.22
CA CYS A 14 15.24 -18.27 -0.85
C CYS A 14 14.34 -19.47 -0.49
N PHE A 15 14.52 -20.11 0.66
CA PHE A 15 13.80 -21.35 1.02
C PHE A 15 12.87 -21.23 2.22
N ILE A 16 12.37 -20.03 2.52
CA ILE A 16 11.21 -19.93 3.44
C ILE A 16 9.96 -20.09 2.58
N PRO A 17 9.25 -21.23 2.61
CA PRO A 17 7.93 -21.33 2.00
C PRO A 17 6.99 -20.48 2.86
N MET A 18 6.90 -19.20 2.55
CA MET A 18 5.86 -18.34 3.08
C MET A 18 4.55 -18.74 2.40
N CYS A 19 3.87 -19.75 2.95
CA CYS A 19 2.45 -19.97 2.70
C CYS A 19 1.68 -18.77 3.24
N GLY A 20 1.79 -17.65 2.55
CA GLY A 20 1.09 -16.41 2.84
C GLY A 20 -0.28 -16.49 2.21
N MET A 21 -1.30 -16.81 2.98
CA MET A 21 -2.68 -16.46 2.62
C MET A 21 -2.87 -15.01 3.05
N ALA A 22 -2.62 -14.06 2.15
CA ALA A 22 -3.07 -12.68 2.32
C ALA A 22 -4.59 -12.66 2.10
N GLN A 23 -5.28 -11.81 2.82
CA GLN A 23 -6.72 -11.64 2.61
C GLN A 23 -6.94 -10.83 1.34
N TYR A 24 -7.50 -11.47 0.32
CA TYR A 24 -8.15 -10.79 -0.79
C TYR A 24 -9.29 -9.91 -0.24
N THR A 25 -9.44 -8.70 -0.78
CA THR A 25 -10.53 -7.79 -0.39
C THR A 25 -11.58 -7.74 -1.49
N ASP A 26 -12.85 -7.98 -1.14
CA ASP A 26 -13.97 -7.92 -2.09
C ASP A 26 -14.18 -6.51 -2.66
N VAL A 27 -13.67 -5.49 -1.98
CA VAL A 27 -13.79 -4.08 -2.38
C VAL A 27 -12.42 -3.55 -2.78
N ILE A 28 -12.40 -2.65 -3.76
CA ILE A 28 -11.18 -1.98 -4.25
C ILE A 28 -10.38 -1.37 -3.09
N ASN A 29 -9.07 -1.65 -3.07
CA ASN A 29 -8.11 -1.05 -2.14
C ASN A 29 -7.24 -0.04 -2.89
N SER A 30 -7.81 1.14 -3.16
CA SER A 30 -7.11 2.22 -3.84
C SER A 30 -6.10 2.90 -2.91
N ASN A 31 -4.94 3.32 -3.48
CA ASN A 31 -4.01 4.21 -2.81
C ASN A 31 -4.52 5.67 -2.85
N ARG A 32 -5.45 5.96 -3.75
CA ARG A 32 -6.12 7.27 -3.82
C ARG A 32 -7.19 7.42 -2.73
N PRO A 33 -7.49 8.66 -2.31
CA PRO A 33 -7.11 9.96 -2.87
C PRO A 33 -5.73 10.50 -2.45
N GLY A 34 -5.03 9.87 -1.49
CA GLY A 34 -3.71 10.30 -1.03
C GLY A 34 -2.56 9.89 -1.96
N ARG A 35 -1.35 10.04 -1.43
CA ARG A 35 -0.09 9.53 -2.01
C ARG A 35 0.51 8.41 -1.17
N ALA A 36 -0.04 8.20 0.01
CA ALA A 36 0.37 7.11 0.88
C ALA A 36 -0.08 5.77 0.29
N VAL A 37 0.87 4.87 0.11
CA VAL A 37 0.66 3.55 -0.48
C VAL A 37 0.28 2.56 0.61
N SER A 38 -0.81 1.83 0.40
CA SER A 38 -1.24 0.73 1.27
C SER A 38 -0.16 -0.36 1.38
N ALA A 39 -0.02 -0.96 2.56
CA ALA A 39 0.84 -2.12 2.74
C ALA A 39 0.31 -3.37 2.03
N TYR A 40 -1.00 -3.47 1.83
CA TYR A 40 -1.62 -4.63 1.18
C TYR A 40 -1.47 -4.59 -0.33
N ALA A 41 -1.24 -5.76 -0.93
CA ALA A 41 -1.26 -5.94 -2.38
C ALA A 41 -2.72 -6.04 -2.89
N VAL A 42 -2.93 -5.81 -4.18
CA VAL A 42 -4.26 -5.86 -4.81
C VAL A 42 -4.83 -7.29 -4.91
N GLY A 43 -4.05 -8.30 -4.59
CA GLY A 43 -4.45 -9.71 -4.75
C GLY A 43 -4.07 -10.30 -6.11
N LYS A 44 -3.97 -11.62 -6.14
CA LYS A 44 -3.52 -12.35 -7.33
C LYS A 44 -4.52 -12.21 -8.48
N ASN A 45 -4.00 -11.95 -9.70
CA ASN A 45 -4.78 -11.76 -10.93
C ASN A 45 -5.76 -10.58 -10.88
N VAL A 46 -5.52 -9.61 -10.01
CA VAL A 46 -6.25 -8.35 -9.98
C VAL A 46 -5.43 -7.29 -10.68
N VAL A 47 -6.05 -6.54 -11.59
CA VAL A 47 -5.50 -5.34 -12.23
C VAL A 47 -6.24 -4.14 -11.68
N GLN A 48 -5.53 -3.15 -11.19
CA GLN A 48 -6.11 -1.91 -10.71
C GLN A 48 -5.45 -0.74 -11.41
N ALA A 49 -6.26 0.15 -11.96
CA ALA A 49 -5.83 1.39 -12.60
C ALA A 49 -6.35 2.59 -11.81
N GLU A 50 -5.50 3.55 -11.57
CA GLU A 50 -5.81 4.79 -10.86
C GLU A 50 -5.34 5.96 -11.71
N ILE A 51 -6.20 6.97 -11.91
CA ILE A 51 -5.90 8.17 -12.65
C ILE A 51 -6.30 9.39 -11.84
N GLY A 52 -5.51 10.46 -11.92
CA GLY A 52 -5.79 11.72 -11.26
C GLY A 52 -5.48 12.92 -12.15
N LEU A 53 -6.42 13.83 -12.28
CA LEU A 53 -6.22 15.11 -12.92
C LEU A 53 -5.77 16.11 -11.86
N VAL A 54 -4.62 16.71 -12.07
CA VAL A 54 -3.93 17.61 -11.13
C VAL A 54 -3.98 19.03 -11.68
N TYR A 55 -4.36 19.98 -10.84
CA TYR A 55 -4.15 21.40 -11.03
C TYR A 55 -3.37 21.95 -9.86
N GLU A 56 -2.28 22.65 -10.11
CA GLU A 56 -1.42 23.22 -9.07
C GLU A 56 -0.99 24.62 -9.45
N GLN A 57 -1.01 25.52 -8.48
CA GLN A 57 -0.41 26.85 -8.56
C GLN A 57 0.80 26.91 -7.64
N GLN A 58 1.89 27.46 -8.15
CA GLN A 58 3.12 27.72 -7.40
C GLN A 58 3.51 29.18 -7.60
N ASP A 59 3.79 29.85 -6.50
CA ASP A 59 4.35 31.20 -6.47
C ASP A 59 5.72 31.13 -5.77
N ASN A 60 6.75 31.62 -6.44
CA ASN A 60 8.11 31.65 -5.94
C ASN A 60 8.63 33.09 -5.95
N ALA A 61 8.62 33.71 -4.76
CA ALA A 61 9.05 35.10 -4.59
C ALA A 61 10.57 35.26 -4.81
N ASP A 62 11.38 34.25 -4.42
CA ASP A 62 12.83 34.28 -4.59
C ASP A 62 13.24 34.31 -6.07
N LEU A 63 12.54 33.57 -6.92
CA LEU A 63 12.79 33.50 -8.36
C LEU A 63 11.94 34.48 -9.15
N ASN A 64 10.99 35.17 -8.52
CA ASN A 64 10.00 36.03 -9.17
C ASN A 64 9.23 35.29 -10.28
N THR A 65 8.74 34.08 -9.96
CA THR A 65 8.04 33.23 -10.92
C THR A 65 6.70 32.76 -10.39
N ASP A 66 5.67 32.86 -11.22
CA ASP A 66 4.36 32.26 -11.03
C ASP A 66 4.23 31.07 -11.97
N SER A 67 3.79 29.93 -11.46
CA SER A 67 3.64 28.73 -12.26
C SER A 67 2.24 28.14 -12.11
N ASN A 68 1.62 27.84 -13.25
CA ASN A 68 0.39 27.06 -13.31
C ASN A 68 0.71 25.69 -13.90
N ILE A 69 0.35 24.63 -13.20
CA ILE A 69 0.64 23.26 -13.56
C ILE A 69 -0.65 22.51 -13.77
N PHE A 70 -0.81 21.91 -14.94
CA PHE A 70 -1.84 20.92 -15.24
C PHE A 70 -1.17 19.56 -15.42
N GLY A 71 -1.73 18.53 -14.83
CA GLY A 71 -1.11 17.22 -14.91
C GLY A 71 -2.09 16.06 -14.82
N THR A 72 -1.55 14.90 -15.14
CA THR A 72 -2.24 13.63 -14.99
C THR A 72 -1.33 12.64 -14.28
N ASP A 73 -1.77 12.14 -13.15
CA ASP A 73 -1.13 11.03 -12.44
C ASP A 73 -1.79 9.72 -12.84
N ILE A 74 -0.99 8.71 -13.11
CA ILE A 74 -1.43 7.36 -13.47
C ILE A 74 -0.73 6.38 -12.55
N ALA A 75 -1.47 5.43 -11.98
CA ALA A 75 -0.90 4.29 -11.31
C ALA A 75 -1.57 3.00 -11.81
N LEU A 76 -0.75 1.98 -12.09
CA LEU A 76 -1.20 0.65 -12.48
C LEU A 76 -0.64 -0.35 -11.48
N ARG A 77 -1.50 -1.20 -10.94
CA ARG A 77 -1.14 -2.23 -9.97
C ARG A 77 -1.63 -3.58 -10.48
N TYR A 78 -0.78 -4.57 -10.44
CA TYR A 78 -1.10 -5.94 -10.86
C TYR A 78 -0.62 -6.95 -9.84
N GLY A 79 -1.54 -7.74 -9.32
CA GLY A 79 -1.23 -8.85 -8.41
C GLY A 79 -0.63 -10.06 -9.13
N LEU A 80 0.66 -10.31 -8.83
CA LEU A 80 1.46 -11.31 -9.52
C LEU A 80 1.68 -12.54 -8.63
N LEU A 81 1.53 -13.73 -9.17
CA LEU A 81 1.88 -15.05 -8.57
C LEU A 81 1.27 -15.32 -7.17
N PHE A 82 1.38 -14.40 -6.23
CA PHE A 82 0.96 -14.55 -4.83
C PHE A 82 0.05 -13.40 -4.42
N GLU A 83 -0.81 -13.63 -3.43
CA GLU A 83 -1.69 -12.59 -2.84
C GLU A 83 -0.91 -11.44 -2.17
N THR A 84 0.38 -11.65 -1.94
CA THR A 84 1.27 -10.71 -1.24
C THR A 84 2.19 -9.93 -2.15
N LEU A 85 2.22 -10.23 -3.46
CA LEU A 85 3.14 -9.65 -4.42
C LEU A 85 2.39 -8.89 -5.50
N GLU A 86 2.74 -7.63 -5.71
CA GLU A 86 2.22 -6.82 -6.82
C GLU A 86 3.33 -6.10 -7.59
N VAL A 87 3.09 -5.94 -8.88
CA VAL A 87 3.82 -5.01 -9.76
C VAL A 87 3.12 -3.67 -9.68
N VAL A 88 3.88 -2.59 -9.50
CA VAL A 88 3.37 -1.23 -9.42
C VAL A 88 4.09 -0.36 -10.44
N TYR A 89 3.31 0.31 -11.29
CA TYR A 89 3.78 1.40 -12.14
C TYR A 89 3.13 2.70 -11.68
N GLU A 90 3.91 3.76 -11.57
CA GLU A 90 3.46 5.13 -11.28
C GLU A 90 4.04 6.06 -12.34
N GLY A 91 3.17 6.82 -13.01
CA GLY A 91 3.53 7.83 -13.99
C GLY A 91 2.90 9.16 -13.65
N SER A 92 3.58 10.26 -13.97
CA SER A 92 3.03 11.61 -13.86
C SER A 92 3.44 12.41 -15.11
N PHE A 93 2.47 12.87 -15.86
CA PHE A 93 2.66 13.75 -17.01
C PHE A 93 2.12 15.11 -16.66
N ILE A 94 2.94 16.16 -16.82
CA ILE A 94 2.58 17.51 -16.44
C ILE A 94 2.91 18.52 -17.54
N SER A 95 2.12 19.60 -17.61
CA SER A 95 2.36 20.79 -18.40
C SER A 95 2.40 21.97 -17.44
N GLN A 96 3.56 22.60 -17.34
CA GLN A 96 3.83 23.75 -16.48
C GLN A 96 4.03 24.98 -17.33
N ASN A 97 3.26 26.03 -17.05
CA ASN A 97 3.46 27.38 -17.59
C ASN A 97 4.10 28.24 -16.49
N ILE A 98 5.31 28.73 -16.75
CA ILE A 98 6.09 29.56 -15.82
C ILE A 98 6.06 30.99 -16.37
N THR A 99 5.60 31.93 -15.58
CA THR A 99 5.61 33.37 -15.88
C THR A 99 6.69 34.04 -15.03
N PHE A 100 7.67 34.66 -15.69
CA PHE A 100 8.72 35.44 -15.01
C PHE A 100 8.18 36.86 -14.80
N THR A 101 7.74 37.19 -13.59
CA THR A 101 7.01 38.45 -13.30
C THR A 101 7.83 39.69 -13.55
N GLN A 102 9.14 39.65 -13.38
CA GLN A 102 10.01 40.81 -13.65
C GLN A 102 10.33 41.01 -15.14
N LEU A 103 10.41 39.92 -15.91
CA LEU A 103 10.77 39.96 -17.32
C LEU A 103 9.55 40.04 -18.25
N GLY A 104 8.36 39.70 -17.74
CA GLY A 104 7.14 39.58 -18.52
C GLY A 104 7.22 38.49 -19.60
N THR A 105 8.08 37.48 -19.39
CA THR A 105 8.26 36.35 -20.32
C THR A 105 7.59 35.09 -19.74
N GLU A 106 7.14 34.23 -20.65
CA GLU A 106 6.52 32.94 -20.30
C GLU A 106 7.34 31.78 -20.87
N GLU A 107 7.47 30.74 -20.11
CA GLU A 107 8.08 29.46 -20.52
C GLU A 107 7.11 28.34 -20.28
N ARG A 108 6.93 27.47 -21.27
CA ARG A 108 6.11 26.26 -21.11
C ARG A 108 6.97 25.00 -21.15
N ARG A 109 6.81 24.14 -20.13
CA ARG A 109 7.45 22.83 -20.04
C ARG A 109 6.36 21.77 -20.01
N THR A 110 6.46 20.76 -20.88
CA THR A 110 5.47 19.68 -20.94
C THR A 110 6.19 18.37 -21.17
N ASP A 111 6.12 17.45 -20.20
CA ASP A 111 6.76 16.13 -20.28
C ASP A 111 6.30 15.25 -19.11
N PHE A 112 6.80 14.01 -19.09
CA PHE A 112 6.75 13.16 -17.92
C PHE A 112 7.63 13.70 -16.79
N SER A 113 7.03 13.97 -15.64
CA SER A 113 7.77 14.43 -14.46
C SER A 113 8.23 13.28 -13.58
N ARG A 114 7.62 12.12 -13.69
CA ARG A 114 7.94 10.94 -12.88
C ARG A 114 7.46 9.68 -13.57
N ASN A 115 8.32 8.68 -13.60
CA ASN A 115 7.96 7.33 -14.01
C ASN A 115 8.67 6.33 -13.09
N ARG A 116 7.93 5.42 -12.49
CA ARG A 116 8.42 4.44 -11.53
C ARG A 116 7.82 3.09 -11.84
N LEU A 117 8.65 2.06 -11.84
CA LEU A 117 8.20 0.67 -11.95
C LEU A 117 8.89 -0.14 -10.86
N GLY A 118 8.15 -0.97 -10.17
CA GLY A 118 8.72 -1.81 -9.14
C GLY A 118 7.80 -2.92 -8.68
N LEU A 119 8.29 -3.67 -7.72
CA LEU A 119 7.62 -4.75 -7.05
C LEU A 119 7.38 -4.36 -5.59
N LYS A 120 6.16 -4.60 -5.12
CA LYS A 120 5.83 -4.48 -3.69
C LYS A 120 5.48 -5.84 -3.13
N PHE A 121 6.05 -6.17 -1.99
CA PHE A 121 5.86 -7.44 -1.32
C PHE A 121 5.44 -7.24 0.13
N LEU A 122 4.28 -7.81 0.50
CA LEU A 122 3.78 -7.82 1.88
C LEU A 122 4.54 -8.87 2.70
N ILE A 123 5.37 -8.42 3.65
CA ILE A 123 6.20 -9.28 4.50
C ILE A 123 5.42 -9.75 5.72
N PHE A 124 4.69 -8.85 6.35
CA PHE A 124 4.04 -9.09 7.62
C PHE A 124 2.62 -8.54 7.63
N ASP A 125 1.66 -9.37 8.07
CA ASP A 125 0.25 -9.00 8.26
C ASP A 125 -0.22 -9.53 9.63
N PRO A 126 -0.49 -8.64 10.59
CA PRO A 126 -0.97 -9.02 11.92
C PRO A 126 -2.39 -9.60 11.89
N PHE A 127 -3.16 -9.34 10.83
CA PHE A 127 -4.55 -9.79 10.66
C PHE A 127 -4.69 -11.06 9.81
N LYS A 128 -3.57 -11.64 9.38
CA LYS A 128 -3.54 -12.83 8.52
C LYS A 128 -4.28 -14.06 9.10
N ASP A 129 -4.28 -14.22 10.43
CA ASP A 129 -4.89 -15.36 11.08
C ASP A 129 -6.32 -15.02 11.57
N PRO A 130 -7.38 -15.48 10.86
CA PRO A 130 -8.75 -15.21 11.24
C PRO A 130 -9.13 -15.76 12.62
N GLU A 131 -8.49 -16.86 13.06
CA GLU A 131 -8.75 -17.47 14.35
C GLU A 131 -8.32 -16.56 15.51
N LYS A 132 -7.17 -15.90 15.39
CA LYS A 132 -6.64 -14.96 16.39
C LYS A 132 -7.37 -13.63 16.39
N ASN A 133 -7.95 -13.25 15.24
CA ASN A 133 -8.60 -11.96 15.01
C ASN A 133 -10.13 -12.05 14.98
N LYS A 134 -10.71 -13.11 15.54
CA LYS A 134 -12.17 -13.26 15.64
C LYS A 134 -12.78 -12.10 16.41
N PRO A 135 -13.90 -11.51 15.91
CA PRO A 135 -14.62 -10.51 16.65
C PRO A 135 -15.18 -11.09 17.96
N ASN A 136 -15.20 -10.28 19.00
CA ASN A 136 -15.84 -10.67 20.25
C ASN A 136 -17.36 -10.65 20.08
N LEU A 137 -17.99 -11.83 20.08
CA LEU A 137 -19.43 -11.96 19.87
C LEU A 137 -20.27 -11.47 21.07
N TYR A 138 -19.66 -11.30 22.24
CA TYR A 138 -20.33 -10.90 23.47
C TYR A 138 -20.25 -9.41 23.78
N SER A 139 -19.40 -8.66 23.06
CA SER A 139 -19.18 -7.24 23.32
C SER A 139 -18.92 -6.46 22.04
N TRP A 140 -19.93 -5.69 21.63
CA TRP A 140 -19.78 -4.72 20.54
C TRP A 140 -18.67 -3.70 20.84
N ARG A 141 -18.59 -3.22 22.10
CA ARG A 141 -17.59 -2.25 22.53
C ARG A 141 -16.17 -2.79 22.37
N ALA A 142 -15.92 -4.05 22.71
CA ALA A 142 -14.60 -4.66 22.57
C ALA A 142 -14.11 -4.68 21.11
N ASN A 143 -15.02 -4.72 20.12
CA ASN A 143 -14.66 -4.73 18.70
C ASN A 143 -14.47 -3.33 18.12
N ASN A 144 -15.02 -2.28 18.75
CA ASN A 144 -15.06 -0.94 18.18
C ASN A 144 -14.21 0.09 18.95
N VAL A 145 -13.64 -0.27 20.10
CA VAL A 145 -12.72 0.58 20.85
C VAL A 145 -11.29 0.32 20.36
N PHE A 146 -10.48 1.39 20.34
CA PHE A 146 -9.06 1.31 20.10
C PHE A 146 -8.38 0.29 21.03
N GLN A 147 -7.54 -0.55 20.47
CA GLN A 147 -6.73 -1.52 21.21
C GLN A 147 -5.27 -1.35 20.80
N TRP A 148 -4.34 -1.40 21.74
CA TRP A 148 -2.91 -1.27 21.48
C TRP A 148 -2.38 -2.28 20.44
N LYS A 149 -2.94 -3.48 20.37
CA LYS A 149 -2.60 -4.47 19.36
C LYS A 149 -2.88 -3.98 17.93
N ASN A 150 -3.83 -3.05 17.75
CA ASN A 150 -4.21 -2.52 16.45
C ASN A 150 -3.18 -1.52 15.90
N LEU A 151 -2.23 -1.06 16.73
CA LEU A 151 -1.09 -0.28 16.28
C LEU A 151 -0.04 -1.13 15.55
N ILE A 152 -0.03 -2.45 15.78
CA ILE A 152 0.91 -3.33 15.06
C ILE A 152 0.58 -3.26 13.57
N PRO A 153 1.49 -2.73 12.73
CA PRO A 153 1.19 -2.53 11.32
C PRO A 153 1.37 -3.81 10.51
N ALA A 154 0.62 -3.93 9.43
CA ALA A 154 1.06 -4.70 8.28
C ALA A 154 2.25 -3.98 7.63
N VAL A 155 3.24 -4.73 7.13
CA VAL A 155 4.48 -4.17 6.59
C VAL A 155 4.75 -4.75 5.21
N SER A 156 4.99 -3.88 4.24
CA SER A 156 5.46 -4.26 2.91
C SER A 156 6.73 -3.52 2.55
N ILE A 157 7.54 -4.16 1.71
CA ILE A 157 8.71 -3.55 1.06
C ILE A 157 8.43 -3.30 -0.41
N TYR A 158 9.00 -2.24 -0.92
CA TYR A 158 9.00 -1.87 -2.33
C TYR A 158 10.44 -1.82 -2.82
N GLY A 159 10.67 -2.40 -3.99
CA GLY A 159 11.93 -2.31 -4.73
C GLY A 159 11.65 -2.08 -6.20
N GLY A 160 12.29 -1.09 -6.78
CA GLY A 160 12.06 -0.72 -8.18
C GLY A 160 13.05 0.30 -8.67
N ALA A 161 12.67 0.99 -9.73
CA ALA A 161 13.45 2.06 -10.32
C ALA A 161 12.56 3.23 -10.74
N THR A 162 13.14 4.42 -10.65
CA THR A 162 12.65 5.63 -11.28
C THR A 162 13.38 5.77 -12.61
N PHE A 163 12.66 6.06 -13.69
CA PHE A 163 13.25 6.23 -15.01
C PHE A 163 12.74 7.50 -15.68
N THR A 164 13.64 8.08 -16.45
CA THR A 164 13.39 9.30 -17.21
C THR A 164 12.82 8.92 -18.56
N LEU A 165 11.66 9.48 -18.91
CA LEU A 165 11.08 9.44 -20.25
C LEU A 165 11.07 10.87 -20.80
N GLY A 166 11.33 11.01 -22.10
CA GLY A 166 11.38 12.32 -22.75
C GLY A 166 12.63 13.14 -22.43
N ASP A 167 12.51 14.45 -22.56
CA ASP A 167 13.62 15.40 -22.40
C ASP A 167 13.89 15.79 -20.95
N ASN A 168 13.01 15.37 -20.04
CA ASN A 168 13.11 15.59 -18.58
C ASN A 168 13.37 17.05 -18.16
N PRO A 169 12.57 18.01 -18.56
CA PRO A 169 12.79 19.41 -18.25
C PRO A 169 12.60 19.75 -16.76
N PHE A 170 11.94 18.87 -16.00
CA PHE A 170 11.64 19.07 -14.59
C PHE A 170 12.78 18.64 -13.66
N TYR A 171 13.56 17.62 -14.06
CA TYR A 171 14.67 17.08 -13.28
C TYR A 171 15.93 16.91 -14.12
N PRO A 172 16.50 18.03 -14.62
CA PRO A 172 17.71 17.96 -15.44
C PRO A 172 18.86 17.34 -14.64
N GLY A 173 19.64 16.50 -15.29
CA GLY A 173 20.76 15.78 -14.67
C GLY A 173 20.41 14.48 -13.97
N ASP A 174 19.13 14.10 -13.89
CA ASP A 174 18.77 12.76 -13.40
C ASP A 174 19.23 11.67 -14.39
N GLY A 175 19.74 10.56 -13.83
CA GLY A 175 20.11 9.40 -14.66
C GLY A 175 18.90 8.76 -15.34
N THR A 176 19.14 8.08 -16.47
CA THR A 176 18.07 7.42 -17.25
C THR A 176 17.29 6.41 -16.42
N VAL A 177 17.97 5.68 -15.53
CA VAL A 177 17.37 4.71 -14.61
C VAL A 177 18.07 4.82 -13.27
N THR A 178 17.29 5.04 -12.21
CA THR A 178 17.80 5.14 -10.85
C THR A 178 17.03 4.21 -9.92
N PRO A 179 17.72 3.44 -9.06
CA PRO A 179 17.05 2.54 -8.13
C PRO A 179 16.23 3.30 -7.08
N ARG A 180 15.13 2.68 -6.64
CA ARG A 180 14.26 3.13 -5.57
C ARG A 180 13.93 1.99 -4.62
N VAL A 181 13.96 2.24 -3.33
CA VAL A 181 13.51 1.31 -2.29
C VAL A 181 12.55 2.01 -1.34
N GLY A 182 11.67 1.26 -0.72
CA GLY A 182 10.72 1.83 0.23
C GLY A 182 10.08 0.79 1.14
N VAL A 183 9.47 1.30 2.20
CA VAL A 183 8.67 0.54 3.16
C VAL A 183 7.32 1.21 3.28
N ALA A 184 6.26 0.41 3.23
CA ALA A 184 4.91 0.85 3.51
C ALA A 184 4.34 0.07 4.70
N THR A 185 3.70 0.79 5.60
CA THR A 185 3.07 0.21 6.80
C THR A 185 1.62 0.63 6.88
N GLN A 186 0.76 -0.25 7.40
CA GLN A 186 -0.66 0.03 7.55
C GLN A 186 -1.20 -0.57 8.84
N SER A 187 -1.74 0.27 9.72
CA SER A 187 -2.38 -0.10 10.97
C SER A 187 -3.88 0.15 10.92
N ARG A 188 -4.67 -0.81 11.38
CA ARG A 188 -6.14 -0.66 11.54
C ARG A 188 -6.45 -0.21 12.96
N LEU A 189 -6.40 1.10 13.22
CA LEU A 189 -6.60 1.66 14.56
C LEU A 189 -7.97 1.29 15.14
N SER A 190 -8.98 1.24 14.27
CA SER A 190 -10.34 0.80 14.58
C SER A 190 -11.00 0.28 13.30
N PRO A 191 -12.23 -0.28 13.33
CA PRO A 191 -12.93 -0.70 12.11
C PRO A 191 -13.12 0.41 11.06
N ARG A 192 -13.02 1.69 11.47
CA ARG A 192 -13.24 2.85 10.61
C ARG A 192 -12.03 3.74 10.42
N PHE A 193 -10.97 3.54 11.22
CA PHE A 193 -9.76 4.35 11.15
C PHE A 193 -8.58 3.50 10.72
N VAL A 194 -7.94 3.92 9.64
CA VAL A 194 -6.73 3.31 9.10
C VAL A 194 -5.61 4.35 9.10
N LEU A 195 -4.44 3.97 9.59
CA LEU A 195 -3.22 4.74 9.53
C LEU A 195 -2.29 4.06 8.54
N ILE A 196 -1.82 4.81 7.55
CA ILE A 196 -0.83 4.38 6.57
C ILE A 196 0.41 5.25 6.74
N SER A 197 1.60 4.63 6.74
CA SER A 197 2.86 5.37 6.76
C SER A 197 3.84 4.75 5.76
N ASN A 198 4.53 5.61 5.03
CA ASN A 198 5.50 5.21 4.02
C ASN A 198 6.81 5.96 4.23
N ILE A 199 7.90 5.31 3.93
CA ILE A 199 9.22 5.92 3.76
C ILE A 199 9.87 5.30 2.53
N ALA A 200 10.47 6.13 1.68
CA ALA A 200 11.18 5.64 0.51
C ALA A 200 12.42 6.49 0.23
N TYR A 201 13.43 5.83 -0.31
CA TYR A 201 14.66 6.44 -0.78
C TYR A 201 14.75 6.24 -2.29
N ASP A 202 14.76 7.34 -3.00
CA ASP A 202 14.68 7.41 -4.46
C ASP A 202 15.99 7.93 -5.05
N ARG A 203 16.23 7.67 -6.34
CA ARG A 203 17.41 8.13 -7.08
C ARG A 203 18.71 7.69 -6.45
N ILE A 204 18.78 6.45 -5.97
CA ILE A 204 19.96 5.89 -5.30
C ILE A 204 21.13 5.87 -6.26
N GLY A 205 22.26 6.45 -5.80
CA GLY A 205 23.50 6.52 -6.59
C GLY A 205 23.51 7.61 -7.67
N SER A 206 22.49 8.47 -7.73
CA SER A 206 22.53 9.72 -8.52
C SER A 206 23.11 10.88 -7.69
N ASP A 207 23.34 12.00 -8.38
CA ASP A 207 23.81 13.24 -7.74
C ASP A 207 22.76 13.89 -6.83
N PHE A 208 21.47 13.49 -6.99
CA PHE A 208 20.34 14.09 -6.27
C PHE A 208 19.46 13.02 -5.63
N PRO A 209 19.94 12.26 -4.65
CA PRO A 209 19.13 11.31 -3.92
C PRO A 209 18.04 12.01 -3.10
N GLU A 210 16.90 11.37 -2.94
CA GLU A 210 15.74 11.97 -2.26
C GLU A 210 15.10 10.98 -1.28
N TRP A 211 14.88 11.43 -0.06
CA TRP A 211 13.99 10.77 0.88
C TRP A 211 12.57 11.29 0.71
N SER A 212 11.61 10.39 0.69
CA SER A 212 10.19 10.72 0.73
C SER A 212 9.50 9.98 1.86
N TYR A 213 8.63 10.66 2.57
CA TYR A 213 7.80 10.08 3.61
C TYR A 213 6.37 10.57 3.48
N ALA A 214 5.42 9.71 3.81
CA ALA A 214 4.01 10.05 3.84
C ALA A 214 3.35 9.39 5.05
N MET A 215 2.41 10.11 5.65
CA MET A 215 1.58 9.60 6.74
C MET A 215 0.14 10.03 6.51
N SER A 216 -0.76 9.07 6.39
CA SER A 216 -2.16 9.29 6.07
C SER A 216 -3.07 8.62 7.09
N VAL A 217 -4.07 9.33 7.56
CA VAL A 217 -5.16 8.81 8.37
C VAL A 217 -6.43 8.87 7.56
N THR A 218 -7.07 7.72 7.36
CA THR A 218 -8.35 7.59 6.65
C THR A 218 -9.45 7.21 7.61
N HIS A 219 -10.60 7.85 7.48
CA HIS A 219 -11.82 7.56 8.23
C HIS A 219 -12.96 7.21 7.31
N SER A 220 -13.54 6.01 7.47
CA SER A 220 -14.75 5.60 6.77
C SER A 220 -15.99 5.98 7.60
N PHE A 221 -16.96 6.63 6.97
CA PHE A 221 -18.19 7.02 7.61
C PHE A 221 -19.08 5.81 7.98
N ARG A 222 -20.26 6.09 8.52
CA ARG A 222 -21.26 5.07 8.83
C ARG A 222 -21.77 4.37 7.56
N ASP A 223 -21.94 5.12 6.47
CA ASP A 223 -22.05 4.58 5.13
C ASP A 223 -20.63 4.31 4.61
N PRO A 224 -20.23 3.04 4.42
CA PRO A 224 -18.87 2.67 4.02
C PRO A 224 -18.49 3.14 2.61
N LYS A 225 -19.45 3.64 1.83
CA LYS A 225 -19.18 4.25 0.52
C LYS A 225 -18.40 5.56 0.60
N TRP A 226 -18.50 6.27 1.73
CA TRP A 226 -17.84 7.54 1.94
C TRP A 226 -16.65 7.40 2.89
N SER A 227 -15.54 7.95 2.49
CA SER A 227 -14.36 8.08 3.35
C SER A 227 -13.72 9.45 3.19
N VAL A 228 -13.08 9.90 4.24
CA VAL A 228 -12.25 11.12 4.26
C VAL A 228 -10.84 10.77 4.72
N PHE A 229 -9.87 11.57 4.30
CA PHE A 229 -8.50 11.38 4.72
C PHE A 229 -7.81 12.71 5.02
N LEU A 230 -6.76 12.62 5.82
CA LEU A 230 -5.78 13.67 6.07
C LEU A 230 -4.40 13.06 5.92
N GLU A 231 -3.54 13.70 5.13
CA GLU A 231 -2.20 13.21 4.80
C GLU A 231 -1.16 14.32 4.88
N GLY A 232 -0.05 14.03 5.56
CA GLY A 232 1.19 14.78 5.48
C GLY A 232 2.18 14.01 4.61
N GLN A 233 2.78 14.67 3.64
CA GLN A 233 3.86 14.12 2.81
C GLN A 233 5.05 15.07 2.85
N GLY A 234 6.25 14.51 3.02
CA GLY A 234 7.48 15.28 2.95
C GLY A 234 8.47 14.68 1.98
N PHE A 235 9.29 15.56 1.46
CA PHE A 235 10.45 15.26 0.61
C PHE A 235 11.68 15.90 1.23
N SER A 236 12.81 15.23 1.18
CA SER A 236 14.09 15.73 1.66
C SER A 236 15.20 15.27 0.72
N GLY A 237 15.82 16.21 0.05
CA GLY A 237 16.94 16.02 -0.88
C GLY A 237 17.68 17.32 -1.09
N ASP A 238 18.84 17.23 -1.72
CA ASP A 238 19.70 18.41 -1.97
C ASP A 238 19.06 19.38 -2.96
N ARG A 239 18.27 18.87 -3.94
CA ARG A 239 17.60 19.70 -4.95
C ARG A 239 16.39 20.43 -4.37
N TYR A 240 15.58 19.73 -3.59
CA TYR A 240 14.32 20.25 -3.06
C TYR A 240 13.89 19.51 -1.79
N SER A 241 13.40 20.27 -0.83
CA SER A 241 12.80 19.72 0.40
C SER A 241 11.52 20.49 0.70
N ASP A 242 10.42 19.78 1.00
CA ASP A 242 9.12 20.38 1.31
C ASP A 242 8.24 19.43 2.15
N ILE A 243 7.22 20.00 2.76
CA ILE A 243 6.15 19.26 3.44
C ILE A 243 4.82 19.73 2.86
N LEU A 244 4.03 18.77 2.38
CA LEU A 244 2.71 19.00 1.81
C LEU A 244 1.65 18.41 2.74
N LEU A 245 0.58 19.15 2.95
CA LEU A 245 -0.62 18.67 3.63
C LEU A 245 -1.74 18.49 2.60
N ARG A 246 -2.46 17.37 2.69
CA ARG A 246 -3.62 17.05 1.85
C ARG A 246 -4.79 16.60 2.67
N SER A 247 -5.97 16.94 2.20
CA SER A 247 -7.23 16.44 2.75
C SER A 247 -8.24 16.28 1.63
N GLY A 248 -9.10 15.28 1.76
CA GLY A 248 -10.09 15.04 0.71
C GLY A 248 -11.07 13.94 1.06
N VAL A 249 -11.86 13.58 0.07
CA VAL A 249 -12.95 12.62 0.17
C VAL A 249 -12.86 11.62 -0.96
N ALA A 250 -13.22 10.37 -0.66
CA ALA A 250 -13.45 9.34 -1.66
C ALA A 250 -14.85 8.77 -1.54
N TYR A 251 -15.43 8.46 -2.68
CA TYR A 251 -16.74 7.86 -2.82
C TYR A 251 -16.66 6.57 -3.63
N LEU A 252 -17.08 5.47 -3.02
CA LEU A 252 -17.16 4.17 -3.63
C LEU A 252 -18.46 4.04 -4.42
N ILE A 253 -18.37 4.10 -5.73
CA ILE A 253 -19.53 4.02 -6.65
C ILE A 253 -20.08 2.57 -6.63
N ASN A 254 -19.16 1.60 -6.76
CA ASN A 254 -19.42 0.18 -6.59
C ASN A 254 -18.16 -0.51 -6.00
N GLU A 255 -18.16 -1.82 -5.85
CA GLU A 255 -17.05 -2.58 -5.24
C GLU A 255 -15.71 -2.43 -5.99
N ASP A 256 -15.76 -2.11 -7.29
CA ASP A 256 -14.59 -2.02 -8.18
C ASP A 256 -14.28 -0.59 -8.66
N PHE A 257 -15.13 0.38 -8.35
CA PHE A 257 -14.99 1.73 -8.88
C PHE A 257 -15.14 2.80 -7.81
N GLN A 258 -14.11 3.64 -7.67
CA GLN A 258 -14.04 4.75 -6.72
C GLN A 258 -13.77 6.06 -7.48
N ALA A 259 -14.43 7.12 -7.05
CA ALA A 259 -14.11 8.49 -7.41
C ALA A 259 -13.60 9.23 -6.17
N ASP A 260 -12.67 10.17 -6.36
CA ASP A 260 -12.07 10.92 -5.27
C ASP A 260 -11.76 12.37 -5.64
N PHE A 261 -11.69 13.20 -4.62
CA PHE A 261 -11.28 14.59 -4.74
C PHE A 261 -10.45 14.99 -3.53
N HIS A 262 -9.37 15.73 -3.74
CA HIS A 262 -8.60 16.29 -2.66
C HIS A 262 -7.97 17.63 -3.00
N LEU A 263 -7.73 18.38 -1.95
CA LEU A 263 -7.00 19.66 -1.95
C LEU A 263 -5.75 19.51 -1.10
N GLY A 264 -4.73 20.29 -1.41
CA GLY A 264 -3.53 20.33 -0.60
C GLY A 264 -2.75 21.63 -0.77
N SER A 265 -1.83 21.81 0.17
CA SER A 265 -0.95 22.98 0.22
C SER A 265 0.42 22.60 0.73
N GLY A 266 1.45 23.32 0.29
CA GLY A 266 2.79 23.27 0.90
C GLY A 266 2.86 24.08 2.19
N PHE A 267 3.83 23.76 3.04
CA PHE A 267 4.15 24.53 4.24
C PHE A 267 5.23 25.58 4.00
N LYS A 268 5.91 25.51 2.87
CA LYS A 268 6.89 26.53 2.49
C LYS A 268 6.20 27.79 1.98
N ASN A 269 6.82 28.93 2.25
CA ASN A 269 6.43 30.19 1.64
C ASN A 269 7.00 30.34 0.24
N ASP A 270 8.23 29.82 0.00
CA ASP A 270 8.92 29.87 -1.29
C ASP A 270 9.46 28.48 -1.71
N PRO A 271 8.88 27.89 -2.76
CA PRO A 271 7.63 28.27 -3.41
C PRO A 271 6.39 27.96 -2.56
N SER A 272 5.43 28.87 -2.51
CA SER A 272 4.10 28.54 -2.00
C SER A 272 3.38 27.67 -3.03
N ARG A 273 2.64 26.65 -2.55
CA ARG A 273 1.98 25.66 -3.42
C ARG A 273 0.56 25.41 -2.94
N ILE A 274 -0.39 25.47 -3.86
CA ILE A 274 -1.79 25.06 -3.64
C ILE A 274 -2.19 24.16 -4.82
N PHE A 275 -2.81 23.02 -4.54
CA PHE A 275 -3.22 22.10 -5.58
C PHE A 275 -4.57 21.44 -5.30
N ALA A 276 -5.23 21.05 -6.38
CA ALA A 276 -6.46 20.29 -6.38
C ALA A 276 -6.30 19.06 -7.29
N VAL A 277 -6.87 17.95 -6.89
CA VAL A 277 -6.82 16.72 -7.68
C VAL A 277 -8.18 16.03 -7.68
N LEU A 278 -8.63 15.68 -8.88
CA LEU A 278 -9.81 14.84 -9.12
C LEU A 278 -9.36 13.48 -9.61
N GLY A 279 -9.83 12.40 -8.99
CA GLY A 279 -9.35 11.07 -9.29
C GLY A 279 -10.42 10.02 -9.48
N LEU A 280 -10.04 9.00 -10.21
CA LEU A 280 -10.80 7.78 -10.45
C LEU A 280 -9.91 6.57 -10.25
N SER A 281 -10.46 5.52 -9.64
CA SER A 281 -9.80 4.23 -9.47
C SER A 281 -10.72 3.11 -9.92
N TYR A 282 -10.22 2.21 -10.74
CA TYR A 282 -10.97 1.10 -11.27
C TYR A 282 -10.20 -0.22 -11.12
N ARG A 283 -10.90 -1.27 -10.70
CA ARG A 283 -10.36 -2.62 -10.52
C ARG A 283 -10.99 -3.58 -11.50
N LEU A 284 -10.15 -4.33 -12.21
CA LEU A 284 -10.50 -5.49 -12.99
C LEU A 284 -10.12 -6.74 -12.19
N ASP A 285 -11.12 -7.46 -11.75
CA ASP A 285 -10.96 -8.61 -10.89
C ASP A 285 -11.06 -9.92 -11.68
N PHE A 286 -9.93 -10.59 -11.82
CA PHE A 286 -9.83 -11.95 -12.38
C PHE A 286 -9.45 -12.98 -11.31
N HIS A 287 -9.57 -12.61 -10.03
CA HIS A 287 -9.30 -13.52 -8.92
C HIS A 287 -10.27 -14.69 -8.94
N LYS A 288 -9.76 -15.88 -8.64
CA LYS A 288 -10.58 -17.10 -8.50
C LYS A 288 -10.22 -17.76 -7.18
N ASP A 289 -11.17 -17.81 -6.28
CA ASP A 289 -11.04 -18.57 -5.05
C ASP A 289 -10.88 -20.05 -5.33
N LYS A 290 -9.92 -20.67 -4.64
CA LYS A 290 -9.82 -22.12 -4.62
C LYS A 290 -10.95 -22.66 -3.75
N LEU A 291 -12.05 -23.09 -4.39
CA LEU A 291 -13.14 -23.77 -3.69
C LEU A 291 -12.58 -25.06 -3.09
N VAL A 292 -12.48 -25.10 -1.75
CA VAL A 292 -12.17 -26.35 -1.04
C VAL A 292 -13.47 -27.15 -0.92
N PRO A 293 -13.56 -28.36 -1.51
CA PRO A 293 -14.78 -29.17 -1.44
C PRO A 293 -15.18 -29.41 0.02
N ILE A 294 -16.43 -29.14 0.35
CA ILE A 294 -17.00 -29.34 1.72
C ILE A 294 -16.81 -30.77 2.21
N THR A 295 -16.67 -31.72 1.31
CA THR A 295 -16.42 -33.13 1.55
C THR A 295 -15.15 -33.36 2.37
N ASP A 296 -14.10 -32.58 2.16
CA ASP A 296 -12.81 -32.75 2.84
C ASP A 296 -12.84 -32.21 4.28
N GLN A 297 -13.63 -31.18 4.55
CA GLN A 297 -13.81 -30.65 5.91
C GLN A 297 -14.56 -31.64 6.82
N LYS A 298 -15.57 -32.34 6.29
CA LYS A 298 -16.27 -33.40 7.07
C LYS A 298 -15.39 -34.64 7.29
N ALA A 299 -14.52 -34.99 6.33
CA ALA A 299 -13.59 -36.10 6.46
C ALA A 299 -12.53 -35.82 7.53
N VAL A 300 -11.98 -34.61 7.59
CA VAL A 300 -10.99 -34.21 8.61
C VAL A 300 -11.61 -34.14 10.01
N GLN A 301 -12.81 -33.61 10.16
CA GLN A 301 -13.51 -33.58 11.45
C GLN A 301 -14.01 -34.97 11.85
N GLY A 302 -14.55 -35.75 10.92
CA GLY A 302 -14.96 -37.13 11.16
C GLY A 302 -13.79 -38.05 11.53
N GLY A 303 -12.61 -37.85 10.95
CA GLY A 303 -11.39 -38.56 11.28
C GLY A 303 -10.88 -38.25 12.70
N LYS A 304 -10.93 -36.99 13.14
CA LYS A 304 -10.56 -36.63 14.54
C LYS A 304 -11.56 -37.16 15.57
N ILE A 305 -12.85 -37.11 15.26
CA ILE A 305 -13.89 -37.67 16.18
C ILE A 305 -13.78 -39.20 16.27
N LYS A 306 -13.56 -39.91 15.17
CA LYS A 306 -13.33 -41.37 15.17
C LYS A 306 -12.07 -41.77 15.93
N LYS A 307 -10.95 -41.03 15.79
CA LYS A 307 -9.71 -41.28 16.57
C LYS A 307 -9.91 -41.07 18.06
N ASN A 308 -10.64 -40.04 18.48
CA ASN A 308 -10.91 -39.78 19.90
C ASN A 308 -11.90 -40.78 20.47
N ALA A 309 -12.90 -41.23 19.74
CA ALA A 309 -13.82 -42.28 20.16
C ALA A 309 -13.12 -43.64 20.28
N ALA A 310 -12.22 -44.00 19.37
CA ALA A 310 -11.41 -45.21 19.43
C ALA A 310 -10.43 -45.18 20.62
N LYS A 311 -9.82 -44.02 20.92
CA LYS A 311 -8.91 -43.83 22.06
C LYS A 311 -9.66 -43.93 23.41
N LYS A 312 -10.90 -43.46 23.48
CA LYS A 312 -11.79 -43.56 24.64
C LYS A 312 -12.27 -45.01 24.87
N LYS A 313 -12.60 -45.78 23.81
CA LYS A 313 -12.94 -47.21 23.89
C LYS A 313 -11.74 -48.08 24.34
N ARG A 314 -10.51 -47.79 23.87
CA ARG A 314 -9.29 -48.46 24.32
C ARG A 314 -8.97 -48.21 25.81
N LYS A 315 -9.16 -46.97 26.31
CA LYS A 315 -8.98 -46.67 27.74
C LYS A 315 -10.04 -47.37 28.61
N LYS A 316 -11.31 -47.46 28.21
CA LYS A 316 -12.37 -48.21 28.92
C LYS A 316 -12.07 -49.71 28.96
N LYS A 317 -11.60 -50.33 27.85
CA LYS A 317 -11.23 -51.75 27.81
C LYS A 317 -10.02 -52.08 28.66
N LYS A 318 -9.04 -51.13 28.82
CA LYS A 318 -7.90 -51.33 29.74
C LYS A 318 -8.28 -51.19 31.21
N LYS A 319 -9.26 -50.36 31.58
CA LYS A 319 -9.75 -50.20 32.94
C LYS A 319 -10.58 -51.41 33.37
N GLY A 320 -11.47 -51.93 32.52
CA GLY A 320 -12.29 -53.14 32.81
C GLY A 320 -11.49 -54.47 32.84
N LYS A 321 -10.19 -54.47 32.43
CA LYS A 321 -9.32 -55.63 32.52
C LYS A 321 -8.47 -55.64 33.78
N LYS A 322 -8.35 -54.48 34.49
CA LYS A 322 -7.65 -54.38 35.77
C LYS A 322 -8.52 -54.76 36.97
N ASP A 323 -9.87 -54.68 36.79
CA ASP A 323 -10.81 -55.01 37.86
C ASP A 323 -11.28 -56.50 37.83
N LYS A 324 -10.58 -57.39 37.07
CA LYS A 324 -10.90 -58.81 36.92
C LYS A 324 -9.76 -59.72 37.30
N VAL A 325 -8.81 -59.25 38.08
CA VAL A 325 -7.75 -60.12 38.65
C VAL A 325 -7.66 -59.78 40.14
N ASP A 326 -8.57 -60.36 40.87
CA ASP A 326 -8.41 -60.69 42.31
C ASP A 326 -9.70 -61.43 42.68
N PHE A 327 -9.64 -62.78 42.57
CA PHE A 327 -10.19 -63.82 43.46
C PHE A 327 -9.61 -65.15 43.05
#